data_452e378f2924e692d8fcfeadc69e165a
#
_entry.id   452e378f2924e692d8fcfeadc69e165a
#
_cell.length_a   1.000
_cell.length_b   1.000
_cell.length_c   1.000
_cell.angle_alpha   90.00
_cell.angle_beta   90.00
_cell.angle_gamma   90.00
#
_symmetry.space_group_name_H-M   'P 1'
#
loop_
_entity.id
_entity.type
_entity.pdbx_description
1 polymer ?
#
loop_
_entity_poly.entity_id
_entity_poly.type
_entity_poly.pdbx_seq_one_letter_code
_entity_poly.pdbx_strand_id
1 'polypeptide(L)'
;LIAAAEKAGKHLFLGSYPITPATDILHELAARKDMNVMAIQAEDEIAGVCTAIGAAFAGDLACTTTSGPGLSLKSEAIGLAVMAELPLVVVDVQRGGPSTGLPTKTEQTDLLQALYGRNGECPAVVIAASSSANCFDYAYEACKIALENMTPVVLLTDTYLANGTALWRVPKMAELPAIHPQSVPEELKGKYN
;
A
#
# COMPACT_ATOMS: atom_id res chain seq x y z
N LEU A 1 7.64 -3.22 -3.00
CA LEU A 1 6.62 -4.16 -2.50
C LEU A 1 7.13 -5.61 -2.56
N ILE A 2 7.48 -6.16 -3.74
CA ILE A 2 7.95 -7.56 -3.90
C ILE A 2 9.16 -7.86 -3.00
N ALA A 3 10.18 -6.99 -3.01
CA ALA A 3 11.37 -7.18 -2.17
C ALA A 3 11.05 -7.20 -0.67
N ALA A 4 10.06 -6.42 -0.23
CA ALA A 4 9.61 -6.43 1.16
C ALA A 4 8.88 -7.74 1.51
N ALA A 5 8.00 -8.22 0.62
CA ALA A 5 7.31 -9.50 0.80
C ALA A 5 8.31 -10.66 0.90
N GLU A 6 9.28 -10.72 -0.01
CA GLU A 6 10.34 -11.73 0.00
C GLU A 6 11.17 -11.67 1.31
N LYS A 7 11.56 -10.45 1.73
CA LYS A 7 12.34 -10.26 2.96
C LYS A 7 11.56 -10.65 4.22
N ALA A 8 10.25 -10.47 4.20
CA ALA A 8 9.33 -10.83 5.29
C ALA A 8 8.89 -12.31 5.25
N GLY A 9 9.22 -13.05 4.19
CA GLY A 9 8.73 -14.41 3.99
C GLY A 9 7.21 -14.50 3.79
N LYS A 10 6.62 -13.50 3.15
CA LYS A 10 5.17 -13.36 2.92
C LYS A 10 4.83 -13.45 1.43
N HIS A 11 3.60 -13.82 1.13
CA HIS A 11 3.04 -13.55 -0.19
C HIS A 11 2.73 -12.07 -0.33
N LEU A 12 2.88 -11.50 -1.53
CA LEU A 12 2.41 -10.17 -1.84
C LEU A 12 1.02 -10.25 -2.47
N PHE A 13 0.05 -9.64 -1.82
CA PHE A 13 -1.31 -9.52 -2.35
C PHE A 13 -1.60 -8.08 -2.74
N LEU A 14 -2.04 -7.88 -3.98
CA LEU A 14 -2.57 -6.59 -4.46
C LEU A 14 -4.07 -6.73 -4.74
N GLY A 15 -4.89 -6.00 -3.98
CA GLY A 15 -6.30 -5.78 -4.28
C GLY A 15 -6.51 -4.37 -4.80
N SER A 16 -6.81 -4.21 -6.09
CA SER A 16 -6.86 -2.88 -6.70
C SER A 16 -7.94 -2.76 -7.78
N TYR A 17 -8.17 -1.53 -8.19
CA TYR A 17 -9.03 -1.13 -9.30
C TYR A 17 -8.23 -0.20 -10.22
N PRO A 18 -8.37 -0.32 -11.55
CA PRO A 18 -7.63 0.52 -12.49
C PRO A 18 -7.97 1.99 -12.33
N ILE A 19 -6.98 2.80 -12.01
CA ILE A 19 -7.09 4.25 -11.88
C ILE A 19 -5.78 4.93 -12.27
N THR A 20 -5.84 5.86 -13.22
CA THR A 20 -4.67 6.64 -13.64
C THR A 20 -4.20 7.57 -12.52
N PRO A 21 -2.87 7.64 -12.21
CA PRO A 21 -1.76 6.92 -12.82
C PRO A 21 -1.35 5.62 -12.09
N ALA A 22 -2.10 5.15 -11.12
CA ALA A 22 -1.74 4.00 -10.29
C ALA A 22 -1.86 2.64 -11.00
N THR A 23 -2.55 2.59 -12.15
CA THR A 23 -2.80 1.34 -12.89
C THR A 23 -1.53 0.60 -13.30
N ASP A 24 -0.43 1.31 -13.55
CA ASP A 24 0.83 0.69 -13.95
C ASP A 24 1.39 -0.22 -12.87
N ILE A 25 1.15 0.09 -11.60
CA ILE A 25 1.53 -0.79 -10.47
C ILE A 25 0.74 -2.11 -10.54
N LEU A 26 -0.56 -2.05 -10.84
CA LEU A 26 -1.39 -3.24 -11.01
C LEU A 26 -0.89 -4.10 -12.17
N HIS A 27 -0.59 -3.51 -13.32
CA HIS A 27 -0.09 -4.23 -14.48
C HIS A 27 1.27 -4.89 -14.20
N GLU A 28 2.19 -4.15 -13.59
CA GLU A 28 3.52 -4.68 -13.26
C GLU A 28 3.44 -5.83 -12.27
N LEU A 29 2.65 -5.73 -11.21
CA LEU A 29 2.49 -6.80 -10.23
C LEU A 29 1.73 -8.01 -10.81
N ALA A 30 0.73 -7.79 -11.66
CA ALA A 30 0.00 -8.88 -12.32
C ALA A 30 0.89 -9.72 -13.26
N ALA A 31 1.95 -9.11 -13.79
CA ALA A 31 2.93 -9.78 -14.64
C ALA A 31 3.95 -10.62 -13.84
N ARG A 32 4.05 -10.46 -12.52
CA ARG A 32 5.06 -11.08 -11.65
C ARG A 32 4.56 -12.28 -10.85
N LYS A 33 3.75 -13.12 -11.46
CA LYS A 33 3.18 -14.32 -10.79
C LYS A 33 4.25 -15.31 -10.32
N ASP A 34 5.39 -15.33 -10.97
CA ASP A 34 6.57 -16.12 -10.63
C ASP A 34 7.31 -15.65 -9.36
N MET A 35 7.00 -14.43 -8.87
CA MET A 35 7.59 -13.82 -7.69
C MET A 35 6.68 -13.86 -6.45
N ASN A 36 5.82 -14.86 -6.35
CA ASN A 36 4.89 -15.04 -5.23
C ASN A 36 3.94 -13.84 -5.04
N VAL A 37 3.43 -13.31 -6.15
CA VAL A 37 2.51 -12.18 -6.21
C VAL A 37 1.13 -12.64 -6.67
N MET A 38 0.10 -12.24 -5.92
CA MET A 38 -1.30 -12.35 -6.32
C MET A 38 -1.86 -10.94 -6.52
N ALA A 39 -2.23 -10.61 -7.74
CA ALA A 39 -2.87 -9.34 -8.06
C ALA A 39 -4.31 -9.58 -8.53
N ILE A 40 -5.26 -8.91 -7.88
CA ILE A 40 -6.68 -8.98 -8.19
C ILE A 40 -7.16 -7.61 -8.63
N GLN A 41 -7.78 -7.55 -9.81
CA GLN A 41 -8.54 -6.41 -10.25
C GLN A 41 -9.99 -6.56 -9.78
N ALA A 42 -10.41 -5.66 -8.91
CA ALA A 42 -11.77 -5.64 -8.38
C ALA A 42 -12.72 -4.77 -9.22
N GLU A 43 -13.99 -4.76 -8.86
CA GLU A 43 -15.04 -3.97 -9.51
C GLU A 43 -14.86 -2.46 -9.31
N ASP A 44 -14.43 -2.06 -8.11
CA ASP A 44 -14.20 -0.68 -7.71
C ASP A 44 -13.13 -0.57 -6.61
N GLU A 45 -12.89 0.65 -6.16
CA GLU A 45 -11.89 0.96 -5.12
C GLU A 45 -12.23 0.33 -3.77
N ILE A 46 -13.52 0.25 -3.41
CA ILE A 46 -13.97 -0.33 -2.14
C ILE A 46 -13.75 -1.84 -2.16
N ALA A 47 -14.19 -2.51 -3.22
CA ALA A 47 -13.96 -3.94 -3.40
C ALA A 47 -12.45 -4.26 -3.42
N GLY A 48 -11.64 -3.44 -4.10
CA GLY A 48 -10.19 -3.60 -4.14
C GLY A 48 -9.55 -3.59 -2.75
N VAL A 49 -9.83 -2.58 -1.93
CA VAL A 49 -9.26 -2.49 -0.58
C VAL A 49 -9.81 -3.58 0.36
N CYS A 50 -11.08 -3.97 0.22
CA CYS A 50 -11.66 -5.04 1.04
C CYS A 50 -11.02 -6.40 0.76
N THR A 51 -10.68 -6.71 -0.51
CA THR A 51 -9.91 -7.93 -0.82
C THR A 51 -8.51 -7.90 -0.20
N ALA A 52 -7.84 -6.73 -0.21
CA ALA A 52 -6.54 -6.57 0.44
C ALA A 52 -6.62 -6.75 1.97
N ILE A 53 -7.67 -6.22 2.62
CA ILE A 53 -7.93 -6.44 4.05
C ILE A 53 -8.11 -7.93 4.35
N GLY A 54 -8.88 -8.64 3.52
CA GLY A 54 -9.03 -10.09 3.66
C GLY A 54 -7.71 -10.85 3.56
N ALA A 55 -6.83 -10.46 2.62
CA ALA A 55 -5.51 -11.05 2.47
C ALA A 55 -4.57 -10.72 3.66
N ALA A 56 -4.62 -9.48 4.17
CA ALA A 56 -3.89 -9.10 5.39
C ALA A 56 -4.33 -9.94 6.60
N PHE A 57 -5.64 -10.14 6.76
CA PHE A 57 -6.20 -11.00 7.80
C PHE A 57 -5.75 -12.46 7.65
N ALA A 58 -5.58 -12.94 6.43
CA ALA A 58 -5.06 -14.28 6.13
C ALA A 58 -3.53 -14.40 6.31
N GLY A 59 -2.83 -13.29 6.53
CA GLY A 59 -1.41 -13.27 6.86
C GLY A 59 -0.47 -12.87 5.72
N ASP A 60 -0.99 -12.41 4.58
CA ASP A 60 -0.19 -11.89 3.47
C ASP A 60 0.30 -10.46 3.73
N LEU A 61 1.33 -10.03 3.02
CA LEU A 61 1.62 -8.62 2.84
C LEU A 61 0.63 -8.05 1.83
N ALA A 62 -0.37 -7.34 2.32
CA ALA A 62 -1.44 -6.81 1.49
C ALA A 62 -1.20 -5.35 1.09
N CYS A 63 -1.51 -5.03 -0.16
CA CYS A 63 -1.49 -3.66 -0.65
C CYS A 63 -2.69 -3.36 -1.55
N THR A 64 -2.99 -2.08 -1.67
CA THR A 64 -3.95 -1.53 -2.63
C THR A 64 -3.34 -0.27 -3.23
N THR A 65 -3.68 0.00 -4.49
CA THR A 65 -3.18 1.19 -5.19
C THR A 65 -4.35 2.05 -5.62
N THR A 66 -4.17 3.37 -5.59
CA THR A 66 -5.23 4.32 -5.91
C THR A 66 -4.66 5.68 -6.29
N SER A 67 -5.54 6.65 -6.44
CA SER A 67 -5.32 8.08 -6.55
C SER A 67 -6.34 8.80 -5.66
N GLY A 68 -6.26 10.11 -5.49
CA GLY A 68 -7.07 10.88 -4.55
C GLY A 68 -8.55 10.52 -4.45
N PRO A 69 -9.31 10.42 -5.57
CA PRO A 69 -10.72 10.03 -5.48
C PRO A 69 -10.93 8.63 -4.91
N GLY A 70 -10.04 7.68 -5.23
CA GLY A 70 -10.13 6.34 -4.66
C GLY A 70 -9.66 6.28 -3.20
N LEU A 71 -8.72 7.14 -2.77
CA LEU A 71 -8.37 7.28 -1.36
C LEU A 71 -9.59 7.72 -0.53
N SER A 72 -10.40 8.63 -1.06
CA SER A 72 -11.68 9.04 -0.43
C SER A 72 -12.62 7.86 -0.25
N LEU A 73 -12.77 7.01 -1.27
CA LEU A 73 -13.65 5.84 -1.23
C LEU A 73 -13.14 4.74 -0.29
N LYS A 74 -11.83 4.69 -0.04
CA LYS A 74 -11.20 3.68 0.83
C LYS A 74 -11.15 4.10 2.31
N SER A 75 -11.58 5.31 2.67
CA SER A 75 -11.41 5.88 4.02
C SER A 75 -11.97 4.99 5.12
N GLU A 76 -13.17 4.42 4.93
CA GLU A 76 -13.80 3.53 5.91
C GLU A 76 -13.01 2.23 6.06
N ALA A 77 -12.62 1.61 4.96
CA ALA A 77 -11.85 0.38 4.95
C ALA A 77 -10.46 0.54 5.62
N ILE A 78 -9.80 1.70 5.43
CA ILE A 78 -8.56 2.02 6.16
C ILE A 78 -8.85 2.10 7.66
N GLY A 79 -9.98 2.69 8.07
CA GLY A 79 -10.44 2.71 9.45
C GLY A 79 -10.66 1.30 10.03
N LEU A 80 -11.25 0.39 9.23
CA LEU A 80 -11.40 -1.01 9.61
C LEU A 80 -10.02 -1.68 9.82
N ALA A 81 -9.05 -1.42 8.94
CA ALA A 81 -7.71 -1.97 9.09
C ALA A 81 -7.01 -1.49 10.37
N VAL A 82 -7.24 -0.23 10.80
CA VAL A 82 -6.76 0.27 12.10
C VAL A 82 -7.44 -0.47 13.25
N MET A 83 -8.76 -0.59 13.23
CA MET A 83 -9.53 -1.25 14.29
C MET A 83 -9.19 -2.74 14.44
N ALA A 84 -8.89 -3.41 13.33
CA ALA A 84 -8.58 -4.83 13.30
C ALA A 84 -7.07 -5.11 13.41
N GLU A 85 -6.23 -4.07 13.59
CA GLU A 85 -4.76 -4.17 13.66
C GLU A 85 -4.18 -4.95 12.48
N LEU A 86 -4.60 -4.60 11.25
CA LEU A 86 -4.17 -5.29 10.04
C LEU A 86 -3.08 -4.51 9.29
N PRO A 87 -2.00 -5.17 8.87
CA PRO A 87 -0.96 -4.56 8.04
C PRO A 87 -1.50 -4.34 6.62
N LEU A 88 -1.60 -3.10 6.21
CA LEU A 88 -2.08 -2.74 4.88
C LEU A 88 -1.24 -1.59 4.32
N VAL A 89 -0.76 -1.72 3.09
CA VAL A 89 -0.09 -0.62 2.38
C VAL A 89 -1.04 -0.04 1.34
N VAL A 90 -1.36 1.24 1.49
CA VAL A 90 -2.18 1.99 0.54
C VAL A 90 -1.27 2.92 -0.25
N VAL A 91 -1.06 2.64 -1.52
CA VAL A 91 -0.25 3.50 -2.40
C VAL A 91 -1.18 4.48 -3.11
N ASP A 92 -1.06 5.75 -2.75
CA ASP A 92 -1.80 6.84 -3.38
C ASP A 92 -0.90 7.60 -4.35
N VAL A 93 -1.18 7.42 -5.65
CA VAL A 93 -0.49 8.16 -6.72
C VAL A 93 -1.33 9.38 -7.04
N GLN A 94 -1.00 10.49 -6.39
CA GLN A 94 -1.78 11.74 -6.44
C GLN A 94 -1.90 12.31 -7.85
N ARG A 95 -3.05 12.88 -8.15
CA ARG A 95 -3.36 13.56 -9.42
C ARG A 95 -4.24 14.78 -9.19
N GLY A 96 -4.42 15.60 -10.22
CA GLY A 96 -5.26 16.79 -10.16
C GLY A 96 -6.71 16.46 -9.73
N GLY A 97 -7.19 17.15 -8.72
CA GLY A 97 -8.54 17.08 -8.14
C GLY A 97 -9.41 18.28 -8.55
N PRO A 98 -10.58 18.49 -7.90
CA PRO A 98 -11.31 17.55 -7.03
C PRO A 98 -12.10 16.48 -7.79
N SER A 99 -12.72 15.53 -7.05
CA SER A 99 -13.48 14.39 -7.60
C SER A 99 -12.61 13.52 -8.50
N THR A 100 -13.13 12.99 -9.60
CA THR A 100 -12.33 12.27 -10.59
C THR A 100 -11.23 13.11 -11.20
N GLY A 101 -11.38 14.42 -11.16
CA GLY A 101 -10.37 15.42 -11.45
C GLY A 101 -9.75 15.32 -12.85
N LEU A 102 -8.45 15.55 -12.89
CA LEU A 102 -7.64 15.57 -14.11
C LEU A 102 -6.61 14.43 -14.05
N PRO A 103 -6.92 13.22 -14.55
CA PRO A 103 -6.13 12.01 -14.34
C PRO A 103 -4.66 12.09 -14.75
N THR A 104 -4.33 12.95 -15.70
CA THR A 104 -2.98 13.11 -16.25
C THR A 104 -2.27 14.38 -15.77
N LYS A 105 -2.88 15.12 -14.85
CA LYS A 105 -2.31 16.36 -14.32
C LYS A 105 -1.69 16.15 -12.95
N THR A 106 -0.49 16.69 -12.79
CA THR A 106 0.27 16.62 -11.55
C THR A 106 -0.32 17.53 -10.48
N GLU A 107 -0.57 16.98 -9.31
CA GLU A 107 -0.98 17.69 -8.11
C GLU A 107 -0.60 16.88 -6.88
N GLN A 108 -0.42 17.55 -5.71
CA GLN A 108 -0.06 16.93 -4.44
C GLN A 108 -0.98 17.51 -3.35
N THR A 109 -2.27 17.14 -3.37
CA THR A 109 -3.29 17.71 -2.47
C THR A 109 -3.90 16.71 -1.50
N ASP A 110 -3.46 15.44 -1.53
CA ASP A 110 -4.11 14.38 -0.76
C ASP A 110 -3.54 14.21 0.66
N LEU A 111 -2.48 14.95 1.04
CA LEU A 111 -1.80 14.82 2.33
C LEU A 111 -2.76 14.97 3.52
N LEU A 112 -3.57 16.02 3.55
CA LEU A 112 -4.49 16.25 4.67
C LEU A 112 -5.60 15.19 4.73
N GLN A 113 -6.05 14.72 3.57
CA GLN A 113 -6.98 13.61 3.49
C GLN A 113 -6.34 12.31 4.02
N ALA A 114 -5.10 12.03 3.63
CA ALA A 114 -4.36 10.86 4.13
C ALA A 114 -4.14 10.91 5.64
N LEU A 115 -3.89 12.10 6.21
CA LEU A 115 -3.68 12.28 7.65
C LEU A 115 -5.00 12.27 8.44
N TYR A 116 -6.05 12.93 7.94
CA TYR A 116 -7.25 13.26 8.75
C TYR A 116 -8.58 12.84 8.12
N GLY A 117 -8.57 12.30 6.91
CA GLY A 117 -9.79 12.04 6.12
C GLY A 117 -10.59 10.79 6.53
N ARG A 118 -10.53 10.37 7.79
CA ARG A 118 -11.27 9.21 8.32
C ARG A 118 -12.16 9.62 9.48
N ASN A 119 -13.23 8.87 9.70
CA ASN A 119 -14.10 9.09 10.85
C ASN A 119 -13.47 8.54 12.14
N GLY A 120 -13.80 9.17 13.26
CA GLY A 120 -13.33 8.78 14.58
C GLY A 120 -11.82 9.02 14.79
N GLU A 121 -11.30 8.47 15.87
CA GLU A 121 -9.87 8.46 16.17
C GLU A 121 -9.21 7.29 15.41
N CYS A 122 -8.60 7.62 14.30
CA CYS A 122 -8.05 6.63 13.37
C CYS A 122 -6.64 7.06 12.89
N PRO A 123 -5.62 6.91 13.74
CA PRO A 123 -4.25 7.22 13.35
C PRO A 123 -3.76 6.25 12.29
N ALA A 124 -3.12 6.76 11.24
CA ALA A 124 -2.44 5.98 10.23
C ALA A 124 -1.08 6.62 9.93
N VAL A 125 -0.11 5.79 9.61
CA VAL A 125 1.20 6.27 9.18
C VAL A 125 1.10 6.78 7.75
N VAL A 126 1.64 7.97 7.49
CA VAL A 126 1.69 8.56 6.14
C VAL A 126 3.14 8.83 5.79
N ILE A 127 3.58 8.30 4.66
CA ILE A 127 4.92 8.51 4.10
C ILE A 127 4.76 9.14 2.72
N ALA A 128 5.60 10.11 2.37
CA ALA A 128 5.59 10.74 1.06
C ALA A 128 6.95 10.57 0.36
N ALA A 129 6.92 10.00 -0.84
CA ALA A 129 8.10 9.94 -1.68
C ALA A 129 8.41 11.33 -2.25
N SER A 130 9.68 11.70 -2.33
CA SER A 130 10.13 13.00 -2.80
C SER A 130 10.85 12.95 -4.17
N SER A 131 11.14 11.76 -4.66
CA SER A 131 11.78 11.54 -5.97
C SER A 131 11.44 10.15 -6.49
N SER A 132 11.52 9.97 -7.82
CA SER A 132 11.35 8.65 -8.44
C SER A 132 12.37 7.64 -7.91
N ALA A 133 13.58 8.09 -7.57
CA ALA A 133 14.65 7.22 -7.05
C ALA A 133 14.34 6.66 -5.67
N ASN A 134 13.67 7.41 -4.78
CA ASN A 134 13.37 6.94 -3.42
C ASN A 134 11.98 6.30 -3.27
N CYS A 135 11.19 6.18 -4.34
CA CYS A 135 9.93 5.44 -4.30
C CYS A 135 10.12 3.98 -3.86
N PHE A 136 11.23 3.35 -4.26
CA PHE A 136 11.55 2.00 -3.81
C PHE A 136 11.76 1.95 -2.29
N ASP A 137 12.59 2.85 -1.77
CA ASP A 137 12.97 2.84 -0.35
C ASP A 137 11.75 3.09 0.54
N TYR A 138 10.90 4.05 0.17
CA TYR A 138 9.69 4.35 0.93
C TYR A 138 8.59 3.30 0.77
N ALA A 139 8.48 2.63 -0.39
CA ALA A 139 7.58 1.49 -0.53
C ALA A 139 8.04 0.31 0.33
N TYR A 140 9.35 0.08 0.42
CA TYR A 140 9.92 -0.93 1.30
C TYR A 140 9.67 -0.60 2.78
N GLU A 141 9.93 0.64 3.18
CA GLU A 141 9.71 1.12 4.56
C GLU A 141 8.22 1.08 4.95
N ALA A 142 7.32 1.45 4.04
CA ALA A 142 5.88 1.33 4.28
C ALA A 142 5.46 -0.11 4.59
N CYS A 143 5.97 -1.08 3.83
CA CYS A 143 5.72 -2.49 4.09
C CYS A 143 6.29 -2.95 5.43
N LYS A 144 7.52 -2.51 5.75
CA LYS A 144 8.19 -2.83 7.02
C LYS A 144 7.38 -2.30 8.20
N ILE A 145 7.00 -1.02 8.17
CA ILE A 145 6.20 -0.40 9.23
C ILE A 145 4.86 -1.11 9.38
N ALA A 146 4.16 -1.40 8.27
CA ALA A 146 2.86 -2.06 8.31
C ALA A 146 2.96 -3.43 9.00
N LEU A 147 3.92 -4.27 8.61
CA LEU A 147 4.08 -5.62 9.13
C LEU A 147 4.60 -5.67 10.57
N GLU A 148 5.49 -4.75 10.95
CA GLU A 148 6.10 -4.75 12.29
C GLU A 148 5.19 -4.09 13.33
N ASN A 149 4.26 -3.22 12.90
CA ASN A 149 3.38 -2.48 13.82
C ASN A 149 1.89 -2.82 13.66
N MET A 150 1.54 -3.77 12.78
CA MET A 150 0.15 -4.20 12.52
C MET A 150 -0.79 -3.01 12.27
N THR A 151 -0.42 -2.15 11.34
CA THR A 151 -1.13 -0.90 11.07
C THR A 151 -1.17 -0.57 9.58
N PRO A 152 -2.20 0.11 9.08
CA PRO A 152 -2.17 0.61 7.72
C PRO A 152 -1.15 1.75 7.56
N VAL A 153 -0.49 1.75 6.41
CA VAL A 153 0.44 2.81 5.99
C VAL A 153 0.00 3.36 4.65
N VAL A 154 -0.18 4.66 4.56
CA VAL A 154 -0.45 5.37 3.30
C VAL A 154 0.87 5.88 2.73
N LEU A 155 1.22 5.41 1.55
CA LEU A 155 2.38 5.89 0.80
C LEU A 155 1.89 6.86 -0.29
N LEU A 156 2.22 8.13 -0.12
CA LEU A 156 1.94 9.17 -1.09
C LEU A 156 3.07 9.24 -2.13
N THR A 157 2.70 9.19 -3.38
CA THR A 157 3.49 9.55 -4.54
C THR A 157 2.62 10.40 -5.45
N ASP A 158 3.03 10.73 -6.66
CA ASP A 158 2.24 11.56 -7.57
C ASP A 158 2.54 11.29 -9.03
N THR A 159 1.75 11.88 -9.91
CA THR A 159 1.89 11.77 -11.36
C THR A 159 3.27 12.22 -11.88
N TYR A 160 3.91 13.20 -11.24
CA TYR A 160 5.24 13.64 -11.64
C TYR A 160 6.29 12.57 -11.34
N LEU A 161 6.26 11.98 -10.16
CA LEU A 161 7.18 10.91 -9.77
C LEU A 161 6.94 9.65 -10.59
N ALA A 162 5.67 9.32 -10.89
CA ALA A 162 5.30 8.14 -11.65
C ALA A 162 5.76 8.21 -13.12
N ASN A 163 5.79 9.41 -13.72
CA ASN A 163 6.23 9.61 -15.10
C ASN A 163 7.67 10.13 -15.20
N GLY A 164 8.29 10.45 -14.07
CA GLY A 164 9.66 10.93 -14.02
C GLY A 164 10.68 9.82 -14.17
N THR A 165 11.88 10.18 -14.60
CA THR A 165 13.03 9.28 -14.64
C THR A 165 14.15 9.81 -13.76
N ALA A 166 14.82 8.91 -13.05
CA ALA A 166 15.97 9.23 -12.22
C ALA A 166 16.99 8.10 -12.29
N LEU A 167 18.25 8.44 -12.10
CA LEU A 167 19.27 7.43 -11.87
C LEU A 167 19.00 6.76 -10.53
N TRP A 168 18.91 5.44 -10.55
CA TRP A 168 18.67 4.65 -9.37
C TRP A 168 19.55 3.39 -9.38
N ARG A 169 20.21 3.12 -8.27
CA ARG A 169 20.96 1.89 -8.09
C ARG A 169 20.04 0.82 -7.52
N VAL A 170 19.83 -0.27 -8.24
CA VAL A 170 19.08 -1.43 -7.73
C VAL A 170 19.79 -1.98 -6.50
N PRO A 171 19.18 -1.97 -5.31
CA PRO A 171 19.79 -2.53 -4.11
C PRO A 171 19.85 -4.05 -4.20
N LYS A 172 20.86 -4.64 -3.57
CA LYS A 172 20.88 -6.09 -3.39
C LYS A 172 19.98 -6.49 -2.23
N MET A 173 19.31 -7.62 -2.34
CA MET A 173 18.45 -8.14 -1.27
C MET A 173 19.17 -8.24 0.09
N ALA A 174 20.48 -8.57 0.08
CA ALA A 174 21.27 -8.63 1.30
C ALA A 174 21.51 -7.26 1.96
N GLU A 175 21.43 -6.17 1.21
CA GLU A 175 21.61 -4.80 1.70
C GLU A 175 20.33 -4.22 2.32
N LEU A 176 19.17 -4.83 2.05
CA LEU A 176 17.89 -4.36 2.57
C LEU A 176 17.74 -4.72 4.05
N PRO A 177 17.19 -3.80 4.87
CA PRO A 177 16.89 -4.06 6.28
C PRO A 177 16.01 -5.32 6.45
N ALA A 178 16.19 -6.02 7.56
CA ALA A 178 15.30 -7.12 7.91
C ALA A 178 13.89 -6.58 8.22
N ILE A 179 12.88 -7.40 7.91
CA ILE A 179 11.49 -7.16 8.28
C ILE A 179 11.07 -8.29 9.22
N HIS A 180 10.53 -7.94 10.37
CA HIS A 180 10.11 -8.88 11.40
C HIS A 180 8.59 -8.79 11.60
N PRO A 181 7.79 -9.49 10.76
CA PRO A 181 6.34 -9.46 10.90
C PRO A 181 5.91 -9.91 12.29
N GLN A 182 4.91 -9.25 12.85
CA GLN A 182 4.31 -9.71 14.10
C GLN A 182 3.66 -11.08 13.89
N SER A 183 3.77 -11.93 14.87
CA SER A 183 3.17 -13.26 14.90
C SER A 183 2.58 -13.55 16.25
N VAL A 184 1.53 -14.36 16.30
CA VAL A 184 0.97 -14.83 17.57
C VAL A 184 2.04 -15.64 18.29
N PRO A 185 2.39 -15.31 19.54
CA PRO A 185 3.29 -16.10 20.37
C PRO A 185 2.83 -17.56 20.44
N GLU A 186 3.77 -18.51 20.37
CA GLU A 186 3.45 -19.96 20.40
C GLU A 186 2.58 -20.34 21.60
N GLU A 187 2.82 -19.71 22.77
CA GLU A 187 2.07 -19.93 24.00
C GLU A 187 0.60 -19.49 23.94
N LEU A 188 0.26 -18.65 22.97
CA LEU A 188 -1.11 -18.17 22.74
C LEU A 188 -1.80 -18.88 21.57
N LYS A 189 -1.08 -19.69 20.80
CA LYS A 189 -1.68 -20.45 19.70
C LYS A 189 -2.74 -21.43 20.23
N GLY A 190 -3.94 -21.34 19.68
CA GLY A 190 -5.08 -22.17 20.09
C GLY A 190 -5.76 -21.79 21.40
N LYS A 191 -5.37 -20.64 22.00
CA LYS A 191 -6.01 -20.12 23.23
C LYS A 191 -6.97 -18.95 22.98
N TYR A 192 -7.47 -18.82 21.76
CA TYR A 192 -8.56 -17.89 21.46
C TYR A 192 -9.88 -18.47 21.98
N ASN A 193 -10.52 -17.76 22.87
CA ASN A 193 -11.89 -18.03 23.30
C ASN A 193 -12.85 -17.10 22.51
#